data_62186b79a09be36ee0f3594b54eaa7b4
#
_entry.id   62186b79a09be36ee0f3594b54eaa7b4
#
_cell.length_a   1.000
_cell.length_b   1.000
_cell.length_c   1.000
_cell.angle_alpha   90.00
_cell.angle_beta   90.00
_cell.angle_gamma   90.00
#
_symmetry.space_group_name_H-M   'P 1'
#
loop_
_entity.id
_entity.type
_entity.pdbx_description
1 polymer ?
#
loop_
_entity_poly.entity_id
_entity_poly.type
_entity_poly.pdbx_seq_one_letter_code
_entity_poly.pdbx_strand_id
1 'polypeptide(L)'
;MSKVAKYGKFVHLEKLLEGTFRAAIAATYKDTSLTAAQQDDELKKTSLMSPTTVIGIPMPTGLHFTQPLGRVERSTEIRRSYYMTSLSFCVDDSEPKFAAFGDARLLIHDPAAFGKRVCDAAQAVRPNWFAFFAPVHYFNPDNGHPDYLPSDPPHMRDTLPWRLKEDSYAWQKEWRFIWLPDTEPAGEPKAIEFSIGSLLNIAVLERLK
;
A
#
# COMPACT_ATOMS: atom_id res chain seq x y z
N MET A 1 -21.77 0.64 8.29
CA MET A 1 -20.59 0.13 7.57
C MET A 1 -19.74 1.31 7.16
N SER A 2 -18.42 1.23 7.33
CA SER A 2 -17.51 2.30 6.89
C SER A 2 -17.45 2.33 5.37
N LYS A 3 -17.59 3.52 4.79
CA LYS A 3 -17.39 3.73 3.36
C LYS A 3 -15.90 3.81 3.07
N VAL A 4 -15.51 3.55 1.82
CA VAL A 4 -14.15 3.81 1.31
C VAL A 4 -14.22 4.62 0.02
N ALA A 5 -13.16 5.33 -0.29
CA ALA A 5 -13.08 6.15 -1.50
C ALA A 5 -11.86 5.78 -2.34
N LYS A 6 -12.01 5.86 -3.66
CA LYS A 6 -10.91 5.90 -4.62
C LYS A 6 -10.83 7.30 -5.19
N TYR A 7 -9.69 7.96 -5.05
CA TYR A 7 -9.44 9.27 -5.64
C TYR A 7 -8.68 9.13 -6.96
N GLY A 8 -8.97 9.99 -7.94
CA GLY A 8 -8.33 9.94 -9.24
C GLY A 8 -8.96 10.85 -10.29
N LYS A 9 -8.52 10.71 -11.53
CA LYS A 9 -9.14 11.41 -12.65
C LYS A 9 -10.52 10.82 -12.95
N PHE A 10 -11.50 11.68 -13.18
CA PHE A 10 -12.88 11.31 -13.45
C PHE A 10 -13.00 10.19 -14.48
N VAL A 11 -12.35 10.33 -15.63
CA VAL A 11 -12.40 9.35 -16.72
C VAL A 11 -11.89 7.94 -16.33
N HIS A 12 -10.95 7.85 -15.38
CA HIS A 12 -10.46 6.56 -14.90
C HIS A 12 -11.40 5.94 -13.87
N LEU A 13 -11.99 6.79 -13.02
CA LEU A 13 -12.96 6.32 -12.02
C LEU A 13 -14.32 5.95 -12.65
N GLU A 14 -14.68 6.59 -13.75
CA GLU A 14 -15.85 6.21 -14.56
C GLU A 14 -15.69 4.78 -15.12
N LYS A 15 -14.54 4.45 -15.69
CA LYS A 15 -14.22 3.07 -16.12
C LYS A 15 -14.29 2.07 -14.96
N LEU A 16 -13.83 2.47 -13.77
CA LEU A 16 -13.93 1.63 -12.58
C LEU A 16 -15.40 1.44 -12.16
N LEU A 17 -16.21 2.51 -12.19
CA LEU A 17 -17.65 2.44 -11.92
C LEU A 17 -18.37 1.49 -12.92
N GLU A 18 -17.96 1.52 -14.17
CA GLU A 18 -18.45 0.60 -15.22
C GLU A 18 -17.96 -0.85 -15.04
N GLY A 19 -16.97 -1.06 -14.18
CA GLY A 19 -16.48 -2.38 -13.80
C GLY A 19 -15.09 -2.74 -14.32
N THR A 20 -14.34 -1.80 -14.92
CA THR A 20 -12.95 -2.04 -15.30
C THR A 20 -12.03 -1.69 -14.12
N PHE A 21 -11.49 -2.72 -13.48
CA PHE A 21 -10.53 -2.56 -12.39
C PHE A 21 -9.10 -2.60 -12.92
N ARG A 22 -8.26 -1.68 -12.39
CA ARG A 22 -6.85 -1.57 -12.77
C ARG A 22 -5.96 -1.60 -11.55
N ALA A 23 -4.92 -2.44 -11.59
CA ALA A 23 -3.82 -2.44 -10.64
C ALA A 23 -2.50 -2.13 -11.37
N ALA A 24 -1.73 -1.18 -10.85
CA ALA A 24 -0.43 -0.81 -11.41
C ALA A 24 0.69 -1.60 -10.76
N ILE A 25 1.78 -1.84 -11.50
CA ILE A 25 2.99 -2.43 -10.92
C ILE A 25 3.64 -1.42 -9.96
N ALA A 26 4.08 -1.89 -8.79
CA ALA A 26 4.61 -1.04 -7.72
C ALA A 26 5.76 -0.13 -8.16
N ALA A 27 6.60 -0.60 -9.07
CA ALA A 27 7.71 0.18 -9.62
C ALA A 27 7.28 1.49 -10.31
N THR A 28 6.03 1.62 -10.76
CA THR A 28 5.53 2.85 -11.39
C THR A 28 5.38 4.01 -10.42
N TYR A 29 5.29 3.75 -9.12
CA TYR A 29 5.14 4.79 -8.10
C TYR A 29 6.45 5.55 -7.81
N LYS A 30 7.59 5.11 -8.36
CA LYS A 30 8.85 5.86 -8.35
C LYS A 30 8.90 6.95 -9.43
N ASP A 31 7.96 6.99 -10.35
CA ASP A 31 7.97 7.93 -11.48
C ASP A 31 7.86 9.37 -10.98
N THR A 32 8.87 10.17 -11.28
CA THR A 32 8.94 11.60 -10.90
C THR A 32 7.93 12.48 -11.61
N SER A 33 7.24 11.98 -12.63
CA SER A 33 6.10 12.66 -13.27
C SER A 33 4.82 12.63 -12.43
N LEU A 34 4.76 11.76 -11.41
CA LEU A 34 3.65 11.68 -10.48
C LEU A 34 3.70 12.86 -9.49
N THR A 35 2.55 13.22 -8.93
CA THR A 35 2.50 14.21 -7.85
C THR A 35 3.17 13.68 -6.59
N ALA A 36 3.65 14.57 -5.71
CA ALA A 36 4.27 14.17 -4.44
C ALA A 36 3.36 13.26 -3.59
N ALA A 37 2.03 13.40 -3.70
CA ALA A 37 1.07 12.53 -3.01
C ALA A 37 1.02 11.10 -3.59
N GLN A 38 1.39 10.94 -4.85
CA GLN A 38 1.39 9.66 -5.56
C GLN A 38 2.77 9.00 -5.57
N GLN A 39 3.83 9.80 -5.40
CA GLN A 39 5.20 9.29 -5.34
C GLN A 39 5.43 8.56 -4.02
N ASP A 40 5.84 7.32 -4.11
CA ASP A 40 6.40 6.56 -2.99
C ASP A 40 7.31 5.48 -3.56
N ASP A 41 8.48 5.28 -2.99
CA ASP A 41 9.28 4.11 -3.33
C ASP A 41 8.68 2.88 -2.65
N GLU A 42 7.70 2.30 -3.33
CA GLU A 42 6.99 1.12 -2.82
C GLU A 42 7.89 -0.11 -2.70
N LEU A 43 9.01 -0.13 -3.40
CA LEU A 43 9.95 -1.25 -3.39
C LEU A 43 11.06 -1.09 -2.36
N LYS A 44 11.27 0.12 -1.82
CA LYS A 44 12.30 0.37 -0.82
C LYS A 44 11.77 1.22 0.31
N LYS A 45 11.87 0.72 1.54
CA LYS A 45 11.53 1.48 2.75
C LYS A 45 12.80 1.66 3.58
N THR A 46 13.11 2.89 3.91
CA THR A 46 14.30 3.24 4.70
C THR A 46 13.84 3.85 6.03
N SER A 47 14.50 3.45 7.09
CA SER A 47 14.26 4.00 8.43
C SER A 47 15.55 4.08 9.23
N LEU A 48 15.57 4.97 10.22
CA LEU A 48 16.66 5.09 11.16
C LEU A 48 16.35 4.27 12.41
N MET A 49 17.21 3.36 12.77
CA MET A 49 17.11 2.66 14.05
C MET A 49 17.74 3.50 15.14
N SER A 50 17.00 3.72 16.22
CA SER A 50 17.54 4.33 17.43
C SER A 50 18.65 3.47 18.05
N PRO A 51 19.66 4.09 18.69
CA PRO A 51 20.85 3.42 19.21
C PRO A 51 20.60 2.58 20.48
N THR A 52 19.38 2.18 20.76
CA THR A 52 19.04 1.37 21.95
C THR A 52 19.43 -0.10 21.85
N THR A 53 19.93 -0.55 20.71
CA THR A 53 20.49 -1.90 20.63
C THR A 53 21.93 -1.87 21.15
N VAL A 54 22.08 -2.17 22.43
CA VAL A 54 23.37 -2.41 23.06
C VAL A 54 23.90 -3.75 22.55
N ILE A 55 24.90 -3.73 21.69
CA ILE A 55 25.64 -4.96 21.37
C ILE A 55 26.57 -5.23 22.56
N GLY A 56 26.16 -6.11 23.45
CA GLY A 56 27.07 -6.66 24.45
C GLY A 56 28.10 -7.55 23.78
N ILE A 57 29.34 -7.11 23.65
CA ILE A 57 30.44 -7.98 23.27
C ILE A 57 30.90 -8.67 24.53
N PRO A 58 30.73 -9.99 24.69
CA PRO A 58 31.25 -10.72 25.83
C PRO A 58 32.78 -10.72 25.76
N MET A 59 33.42 -10.04 26.72
CA MET A 59 34.86 -10.08 26.88
C MET A 59 35.26 -11.23 27.82
N PRO A 60 36.40 -11.90 27.62
CA PRO A 60 36.88 -12.99 28.46
C PRO A 60 37.04 -12.62 29.93
N THR A 61 37.10 -11.34 30.25
CA THR A 61 37.27 -10.75 31.61
C THR A 61 35.96 -10.46 32.31
N GLY A 62 34.79 -10.80 31.75
CA GLY A 62 33.46 -10.48 32.32
C GLY A 62 33.06 -9.00 32.26
N LEU A 63 33.86 -8.15 31.64
CA LEU A 63 33.53 -6.75 31.37
C LEU A 63 32.64 -6.65 30.12
N HIS A 64 31.44 -6.10 30.28
CA HIS A 64 30.56 -5.79 29.18
C HIS A 64 30.84 -4.35 28.71
N PHE A 65 31.37 -4.18 27.52
CA PHE A 65 31.42 -2.89 26.87
C PHE A 65 30.11 -2.65 26.15
N THR A 66 29.38 -1.64 26.58
CA THR A 66 28.20 -1.10 25.90
C THR A 66 28.63 0.14 25.15
N GLN A 67 28.83 0.03 23.86
CA GLN A 67 29.05 1.22 23.04
C GLN A 67 27.71 1.60 22.38
N PRO A 68 27.21 2.84 22.55
CA PRO A 68 26.05 3.28 21.81
C PRO A 68 26.43 3.31 20.32
N LEU A 69 25.83 2.41 19.56
CA LEU A 69 25.88 2.50 18.11
C LEU A 69 25.17 3.80 17.72
N GLY A 70 25.81 4.62 16.89
CA GLY A 70 25.17 5.76 16.28
C GLY A 70 23.90 5.35 15.51
N ARG A 71 23.11 6.31 15.03
CA ARG A 71 21.95 6.03 14.21
C ARG A 71 22.32 5.08 13.05
N VAL A 72 21.66 3.94 12.97
CA VAL A 72 21.87 2.94 11.93
C VAL A 72 20.73 3.05 10.95
N GLU A 73 21.04 3.27 9.69
CA GLU A 73 20.06 3.21 8.61
C GLU A 73 19.70 1.74 8.35
N ARG A 74 18.41 1.46 8.39
CA ARG A 74 17.84 0.18 8.01
C ARG A 74 17.04 0.36 6.74
N SER A 75 17.38 -0.42 5.71
CA SER A 75 16.63 -0.46 4.46
C SER A 75 16.00 -1.84 4.27
N THR A 76 14.70 -1.85 4.00
CA THR A 76 13.98 -3.05 3.57
C THR A 76 13.69 -2.89 2.08
N GLU A 77 14.21 -3.80 1.28
CA GLU A 77 14.01 -3.83 -0.16
C GLU A 77 13.12 -5.01 -0.54
N ILE A 78 12.02 -4.70 -1.25
CA ILE A 78 11.14 -5.70 -1.84
C ILE A 78 11.70 -6.01 -3.24
N ARG A 79 12.38 -7.12 -3.36
CA ARG A 79 13.06 -7.53 -4.61
C ARG A 79 12.10 -8.04 -5.67
N ARG A 80 10.89 -8.43 -5.28
CA ARG A 80 9.89 -8.99 -6.18
C ARG A 80 8.89 -7.93 -6.60
N SER A 81 8.69 -7.78 -7.89
CA SER A 81 7.65 -6.90 -8.44
C SER A 81 6.25 -7.40 -8.04
N TYR A 82 5.35 -6.46 -7.78
CA TYR A 82 3.97 -6.75 -7.43
C TYR A 82 3.04 -5.69 -8.01
N TYR A 83 1.75 -6.03 -8.09
CA TYR A 83 0.73 -5.09 -8.52
C TYR A 83 -0.08 -4.62 -7.34
N MET A 84 -0.50 -3.37 -7.37
CA MET A 84 -1.30 -2.80 -6.30
C MET A 84 -2.31 -1.78 -6.78
N THR A 85 -3.32 -1.58 -5.98
CA THR A 85 -4.19 -0.41 -6.00
C THR A 85 -4.62 -0.05 -4.60
N SER A 86 -4.81 1.24 -4.37
CA SER A 86 -5.14 1.78 -3.06
C SER A 86 -6.52 2.41 -3.04
N LEU A 87 -7.20 2.27 -1.92
CA LEU A 87 -8.39 2.99 -1.52
C LEU A 87 -8.07 3.82 -0.28
N SER A 88 -8.94 4.76 0.07
CA SER A 88 -8.85 5.53 1.31
C SER A 88 -10.07 5.30 2.19
N PHE A 89 -9.86 5.19 3.50
CA PHE A 89 -10.94 5.29 4.49
C PHE A 89 -11.37 6.74 4.75
N CYS A 90 -10.61 7.72 4.26
CA CYS A 90 -11.01 9.11 4.31
C CYS A 90 -12.01 9.37 3.18
N VAL A 91 -13.25 9.65 3.54
CA VAL A 91 -14.35 9.83 2.60
C VAL A 91 -14.92 11.25 2.62
N ASP A 92 -14.38 12.12 3.44
CA ASP A 92 -14.78 13.53 3.47
C ASP A 92 -13.86 14.37 2.55
N ASP A 93 -14.37 15.50 2.08
CA ASP A 93 -13.67 16.41 1.16
C ASP A 93 -12.78 17.41 1.89
N SER A 94 -12.65 17.29 3.22
CA SER A 94 -11.93 18.25 4.06
C SER A 94 -10.42 18.21 3.88
N GLU A 95 -9.88 17.14 3.29
CA GLU A 95 -8.44 17.01 3.06
C GLU A 95 -8.08 17.46 1.63
N PRO A 96 -7.62 18.70 1.44
CA PRO A 96 -7.36 19.26 0.10
C PRO A 96 -6.26 18.51 -0.66
N LYS A 97 -5.43 17.72 0.03
CA LYS A 97 -4.37 16.94 -0.59
C LYS A 97 -4.89 15.86 -1.52
N PHE A 98 -6.15 15.42 -1.40
CA PHE A 98 -6.75 14.47 -2.32
C PHE A 98 -6.91 15.00 -3.74
N ALA A 99 -6.98 16.32 -3.95
CA ALA A 99 -6.97 16.92 -5.26
C ALA A 99 -5.70 16.61 -6.07
N ALA A 100 -4.60 16.26 -5.39
CA ALA A 100 -3.37 15.84 -6.06
C ALA A 100 -3.50 14.48 -6.80
N PHE A 101 -4.51 13.67 -6.47
CA PHE A 101 -4.77 12.41 -7.17
C PHE A 101 -5.63 12.60 -8.42
N GLY A 102 -6.41 13.68 -8.50
CA GLY A 102 -7.29 13.97 -9.62
C GLY A 102 -8.48 14.84 -9.25
N ASP A 103 -9.46 14.91 -10.15
CA ASP A 103 -10.62 15.78 -10.09
C ASP A 103 -11.91 15.08 -9.60
N ALA A 104 -11.78 13.84 -9.16
CA ALA A 104 -12.95 13.05 -8.74
C ALA A 104 -12.63 12.02 -7.65
N ARG A 105 -13.70 11.52 -7.03
CA ARG A 105 -13.66 10.33 -6.16
C ARG A 105 -14.78 9.35 -6.53
N LEU A 106 -14.50 8.08 -6.39
CA LEU A 106 -15.49 7.00 -6.39
C LEU A 106 -15.76 6.60 -4.94
N LEU A 107 -16.92 6.92 -4.42
CA LEU A 107 -17.33 6.58 -3.06
C LEU A 107 -18.02 5.22 -3.07
N ILE A 108 -17.41 4.23 -2.42
CA ILE A 108 -17.88 2.86 -2.35
C ILE A 108 -18.63 2.66 -1.02
N HIS A 109 -19.94 2.41 -1.11
CA HIS A 109 -20.84 2.26 0.04
C HIS A 109 -20.83 0.84 0.62
N ASP A 110 -20.48 -0.16 -0.19
CA ASP A 110 -20.31 -1.54 0.24
C ASP A 110 -18.89 -2.07 -0.10
N PRO A 111 -17.92 -1.77 0.79
CA PRO A 111 -16.53 -2.22 0.60
C PRO A 111 -16.38 -3.74 0.60
N ALA A 112 -17.27 -4.47 1.30
CA ALA A 112 -17.21 -5.92 1.35
C ALA A 112 -17.59 -6.55 -0.01
N ALA A 113 -18.72 -6.10 -0.59
CA ALA A 113 -19.11 -6.51 -1.93
C ALA A 113 -18.07 -6.13 -2.99
N PHE A 114 -17.51 -4.92 -2.89
CA PHE A 114 -16.43 -4.46 -3.77
C PHE A 114 -15.20 -5.36 -3.65
N GLY A 115 -14.70 -5.59 -2.43
CA GLY A 115 -13.54 -6.43 -2.18
C GLY A 115 -13.73 -7.86 -2.70
N LYS A 116 -14.92 -8.44 -2.48
CA LYS A 116 -15.25 -9.77 -3.01
C LYS A 116 -15.18 -9.81 -4.54
N ARG A 117 -15.78 -8.84 -5.24
CA ARG A 117 -15.74 -8.77 -6.72
C ARG A 117 -14.32 -8.67 -7.25
N VAL A 118 -13.48 -7.83 -6.61
CA VAL A 118 -12.07 -7.66 -6.97
C VAL A 118 -11.30 -8.96 -6.77
N CYS A 119 -11.47 -9.64 -5.63
CA CYS A 119 -10.78 -10.90 -5.35
C CYS A 119 -11.22 -12.03 -6.31
N ASP A 120 -12.52 -12.19 -6.52
CA ASP A 120 -13.07 -13.22 -7.41
C ASP A 120 -12.55 -13.04 -8.85
N ALA A 121 -12.58 -11.79 -9.36
CA ALA A 121 -12.12 -11.49 -10.71
C ALA A 121 -10.60 -11.66 -10.86
N ALA A 122 -9.83 -11.21 -9.88
CA ALA A 122 -8.38 -11.39 -9.89
C ALA A 122 -8.00 -12.88 -9.86
N GLN A 123 -8.66 -13.67 -9.02
CA GLN A 123 -8.46 -15.12 -8.94
C GLN A 123 -8.81 -15.83 -10.26
N ALA A 124 -9.85 -15.38 -10.94
CA ALA A 124 -10.23 -15.96 -12.24
C ALA A 124 -9.19 -15.67 -13.33
N VAL A 125 -8.57 -14.50 -13.32
CA VAL A 125 -7.57 -14.08 -14.33
C VAL A 125 -6.16 -14.58 -14.00
N ARG A 126 -5.82 -14.65 -12.71
CA ARG A 126 -4.49 -15.02 -12.21
C ARG A 126 -4.60 -15.97 -11.01
N PRO A 127 -5.01 -17.24 -11.22
CA PRO A 127 -5.34 -18.19 -10.15
C PRO A 127 -4.14 -18.54 -9.24
N ASN A 128 -2.92 -18.42 -9.78
CA ASN A 128 -1.69 -18.77 -9.04
C ASN A 128 -1.06 -17.58 -8.31
N TRP A 129 -1.63 -16.38 -8.44
CA TRP A 129 -1.08 -15.22 -7.76
C TRP A 129 -1.58 -15.15 -6.32
N PHE A 130 -0.68 -14.89 -5.39
CA PHE A 130 -1.06 -14.61 -4.01
C PHE A 130 -1.65 -13.19 -3.95
N ALA A 131 -2.86 -13.08 -3.45
CA ALA A 131 -3.58 -11.82 -3.33
C ALA A 131 -4.01 -11.59 -1.88
N PHE A 132 -3.87 -10.37 -1.42
CA PHE A 132 -4.42 -9.95 -0.13
C PHE A 132 -4.82 -8.47 -0.17
N PHE A 133 -5.63 -8.06 0.80
CA PHE A 133 -5.99 -6.68 1.03
C PHE A 133 -5.88 -6.35 2.51
N ALA A 134 -5.29 -5.21 2.82
CA ALA A 134 -5.04 -4.82 4.20
C ALA A 134 -4.85 -3.31 4.34
N PRO A 135 -5.06 -2.77 5.54
CA PRO A 135 -4.69 -1.39 5.85
C PRO A 135 -3.19 -1.21 5.79
N VAL A 136 -2.78 -0.02 5.36
CA VAL A 136 -1.39 0.43 5.43
C VAL A 136 -1.03 0.73 6.88
N HIS A 137 0.16 0.33 7.27
CA HIS A 137 0.78 0.70 8.53
C HIS A 137 1.76 1.85 8.32
N TYR A 138 1.48 2.97 8.96
CA TYR A 138 2.32 4.16 8.88
C TYR A 138 3.39 4.10 9.97
N PHE A 139 4.62 4.42 9.62
CA PHE A 139 5.74 4.43 10.54
C PHE A 139 6.53 5.73 10.43
N ASN A 140 7.12 6.16 11.55
CA ASN A 140 8.04 7.29 11.55
C ASN A 140 9.44 6.80 11.17
N PRO A 141 10.04 7.30 10.07
CA PRO A 141 11.37 6.87 9.62
C PRO A 141 12.47 7.03 10.68
N ASP A 142 12.34 8.02 11.58
CA ASP A 142 13.31 8.28 12.64
C ASP A 142 13.27 7.24 13.78
N ASN A 143 12.15 6.51 13.91
CA ASN A 143 11.94 5.51 14.97
C ASN A 143 12.10 4.07 14.49
N GLY A 144 12.41 3.86 13.21
CA GLY A 144 12.45 2.55 12.60
C GLY A 144 11.05 2.05 12.21
N HIS A 145 11.02 1.04 11.36
CA HIS A 145 9.78 0.31 11.05
C HIS A 145 9.77 -1.05 11.76
N PRO A 146 8.60 -1.55 12.15
CA PRO A 146 8.49 -2.86 12.79
C PRO A 146 8.77 -4.00 11.80
N ASP A 147 9.21 -5.14 12.31
CA ASP A 147 9.34 -6.37 11.54
C ASP A 147 7.99 -7.07 11.37
N TYR A 148 7.10 -6.87 12.33
CA TYR A 148 5.72 -7.37 12.31
C TYR A 148 4.85 -6.51 13.22
N LEU A 149 3.54 -6.57 13.02
CA LEU A 149 2.57 -5.95 13.92
C LEU A 149 2.02 -7.03 14.87
N PRO A 150 2.12 -6.84 16.20
CA PRO A 150 1.57 -7.79 17.17
C PRO A 150 0.07 -8.03 17.01
N SER A 151 -0.66 -7.02 16.49
CA SER A 151 -2.09 -7.10 16.21
C SER A 151 -2.45 -7.91 14.96
N ASP A 152 -1.46 -8.18 14.09
CA ASP A 152 -1.71 -8.95 12.88
C ASP A 152 -1.90 -10.44 13.20
N PRO A 153 -2.89 -11.08 12.58
CA PRO A 153 -2.99 -12.52 12.63
C PRO A 153 -1.75 -13.17 11.98
N PRO A 154 -1.35 -14.39 12.41
CA PRO A 154 -0.10 -15.01 11.96
C PRO A 154 0.11 -15.01 10.44
N HIS A 155 -0.93 -15.29 9.65
CA HIS A 155 -0.86 -15.34 8.20
C HIS A 155 -0.66 -13.97 7.52
N MET A 156 -0.82 -12.87 8.25
CA MET A 156 -0.63 -11.51 7.74
C MET A 156 0.74 -10.91 8.11
N ARG A 157 1.49 -11.54 9.01
CA ARG A 157 2.77 -10.98 9.48
C ARG A 157 3.78 -10.81 8.36
N ASP A 158 3.88 -11.79 7.50
CA ASP A 158 4.81 -11.77 6.36
C ASP A 158 4.40 -10.77 5.28
N THR A 159 3.19 -10.21 5.35
CA THR A 159 2.70 -9.23 4.38
C THR A 159 3.06 -7.78 4.73
N LEU A 160 3.67 -7.54 5.89
CA LEU A 160 3.95 -6.19 6.39
C LEU A 160 4.80 -5.34 5.43
N PRO A 161 5.87 -5.85 4.78
CA PRO A 161 6.69 -5.02 3.89
C PRO A 161 5.88 -4.31 2.80
N TRP A 162 4.85 -4.96 2.26
CA TRP A 162 3.97 -4.39 1.22
C TRP A 162 2.93 -3.40 1.76
N ARG A 163 2.82 -3.27 3.09
CA ARG A 163 1.86 -2.41 3.79
C ARG A 163 2.50 -1.27 4.56
N LEU A 164 3.82 -1.16 4.52
CA LEU A 164 4.55 -0.07 5.19
C LEU A 164 4.49 1.21 4.36
N LYS A 165 4.29 2.34 5.03
CA LYS A 165 4.38 3.67 4.45
C LYS A 165 4.82 4.68 5.52
N GLU A 166 5.55 5.72 5.12
CA GLU A 166 5.94 6.77 6.05
C GLU A 166 4.71 7.51 6.61
N ASP A 167 4.80 7.97 7.85
CA ASP A 167 3.72 8.65 8.56
C ASP A 167 3.36 10.02 7.94
N SER A 168 4.27 10.63 7.17
CA SER A 168 3.98 11.79 6.33
C SER A 168 2.80 11.57 5.37
N TYR A 169 2.48 10.32 5.04
CA TYR A 169 1.34 9.91 4.23
C TYR A 169 0.13 9.43 5.03
N ALA A 170 0.14 9.47 6.37
CA ALA A 170 -0.93 8.92 7.22
C ALA A 170 -2.31 9.56 6.98
N TRP A 171 -2.35 10.79 6.45
CA TRP A 171 -3.57 11.47 6.03
C TRP A 171 -4.34 10.69 4.94
N GLN A 172 -3.67 9.83 4.14
CA GLN A 172 -4.30 9.03 3.09
C GLN A 172 -5.19 7.93 3.65
N LYS A 173 -4.97 7.47 4.90
CA LYS A 173 -5.72 6.37 5.54
C LYS A 173 -5.92 5.20 4.59
N GLU A 174 -4.83 4.76 4.00
CA GLU A 174 -4.80 3.90 2.82
C GLU A 174 -5.11 2.45 3.17
N TRP A 175 -5.81 1.79 2.27
CA TRP A 175 -6.05 0.37 2.24
C TRP A 175 -5.67 -0.18 0.88
N ARG A 176 -4.86 -1.25 0.84
CA ARG A 176 -4.27 -1.78 -0.38
C ARG A 176 -4.85 -3.12 -0.77
N PHE A 177 -5.10 -3.27 -2.07
CA PHE A 177 -5.15 -4.57 -2.74
C PHE A 177 -3.78 -4.82 -3.35
N ILE A 178 -3.22 -6.00 -3.08
CA ILE A 178 -1.87 -6.39 -3.50
C ILE A 178 -1.93 -7.76 -4.14
N TRP A 179 -1.26 -7.89 -5.28
CA TRP A 179 -1.13 -9.15 -6.02
C TRP A 179 0.36 -9.44 -6.23
N LEU A 180 0.79 -10.60 -5.73
CA LEU A 180 2.15 -11.09 -5.84
C LEU A 180 2.17 -12.19 -6.91
N PRO A 181 2.77 -11.95 -8.09
CA PRO A 181 3.02 -13.00 -9.07
C PRO A 181 3.83 -14.13 -8.45
N ASP A 182 3.59 -15.37 -8.85
CA ASP A 182 4.38 -16.55 -8.40
C ASP A 182 5.80 -16.56 -8.99
N THR A 183 5.98 -15.92 -10.15
CA THR A 183 7.26 -15.73 -10.82
C THR A 183 7.54 -14.25 -11.07
N GLU A 184 8.82 -13.87 -11.24
CA GLU A 184 9.16 -12.51 -11.68
C GLU A 184 8.49 -12.22 -13.03
N PRO A 185 7.76 -11.11 -13.15
CA PRO A 185 7.03 -10.76 -14.35
C PRO A 185 7.96 -10.20 -15.44
N ALA A 186 8.82 -11.03 -16.00
CA ALA A 186 9.65 -10.63 -17.13
C ALA A 186 8.76 -10.29 -18.34
N GLY A 187 8.75 -9.01 -18.74
CA GLY A 187 7.90 -8.53 -19.85
C GLY A 187 6.43 -8.29 -19.50
N GLU A 188 6.04 -8.37 -18.25
CA GLU A 188 4.68 -8.09 -17.81
C GLU A 188 4.29 -6.62 -17.98
N PRO A 189 3.00 -6.33 -18.21
CA PRO A 189 2.53 -4.97 -18.41
C PRO A 189 2.69 -4.11 -17.15
N LYS A 190 2.88 -2.79 -17.33
CA LYS A 190 2.94 -1.81 -16.24
C LYS A 190 1.66 -1.76 -15.40
N ALA A 191 0.56 -2.30 -15.90
CA ALA A 191 -0.69 -2.45 -15.18
C ALA A 191 -1.45 -3.68 -15.70
N ILE A 192 -2.21 -4.31 -14.81
CA ILE A 192 -3.19 -5.33 -15.15
C ILE A 192 -4.59 -4.74 -15.06
N GLU A 193 -5.46 -5.17 -15.96
CA GLU A 193 -6.87 -4.78 -15.98
C GLU A 193 -7.74 -6.04 -16.04
N PHE A 194 -8.84 -6.01 -15.30
CA PHE A 194 -9.84 -7.08 -15.33
C PHE A 194 -11.23 -6.55 -14.97
N SER A 195 -12.26 -7.28 -15.40
CA SER A 195 -13.65 -6.89 -15.15
C SER A 195 -14.13 -7.39 -13.80
N ILE A 196 -14.71 -6.49 -13.01
CA ILE A 196 -15.35 -6.78 -11.72
C ILE A 196 -16.88 -6.58 -11.76
N GLY A 197 -17.41 -6.34 -12.97
CA GLY A 197 -18.81 -5.96 -13.18
C GLY A 197 -19.12 -4.55 -12.70
N SER A 198 -20.22 -4.00 -13.19
CA SER A 198 -20.65 -2.64 -12.86
C SER A 198 -20.82 -2.43 -11.36
N LEU A 199 -20.35 -1.27 -10.87
CA LEU A 199 -20.41 -0.85 -9.45
C LEU A 199 -21.57 0.09 -9.16
N LEU A 200 -22.42 0.43 -10.11
CA LEU A 200 -23.51 1.40 -9.98
C LEU A 200 -24.45 1.14 -8.77
N ASN A 201 -24.55 -0.09 -8.32
CA ASN A 201 -25.38 -0.49 -7.17
C ASN A 201 -24.67 -0.37 -5.82
N ILE A 202 -23.33 -0.16 -5.80
CA ILE A 202 -22.55 -0.11 -4.55
C ILE A 202 -21.61 1.10 -4.46
N ALA A 203 -21.55 1.93 -5.52
CA ALA A 203 -20.67 3.09 -5.54
C ALA A 203 -21.29 4.28 -6.28
N VAL A 204 -20.80 5.47 -5.95
CA VAL A 204 -21.17 6.75 -6.59
C VAL A 204 -19.91 7.49 -6.99
N LEU A 205 -19.87 8.00 -8.23
CA LEU A 205 -18.80 8.83 -8.74
C LEU A 205 -19.15 10.31 -8.54
N GLU A 206 -18.25 11.05 -7.92
CA GLU A 206 -18.43 12.46 -7.58
C GLU A 206 -17.21 13.28 -8.05
N ARG A 207 -17.45 14.49 -8.55
CA ARG A 207 -16.36 15.45 -8.80
C ARG A 207 -15.97 16.12 -7.50
N LEU A 208 -14.67 16.31 -7.31
CA LEU A 208 -14.14 17.14 -6.22
C LEU A 208 -14.39 18.61 -6.55
N LYS A 209 -14.71 19.39 -5.52
CA LYS A 209 -14.98 20.83 -5.64
C LYS A 209 -13.70 21.64 -5.59
#